data_547d3a9480eb699e8a1d3ff31c134bc0
#
_entry.id   547d3a9480eb699e8a1d3ff31c134bc0
#
_cell.length_a   1.000
_cell.length_b   1.000
_cell.length_c   1.000
_cell.angle_alpha   90.00
_cell.angle_beta   90.00
_cell.angle_gamma   90.00
#
_symmetry.space_group_name_H-M   'P 1'
#
loop_
_entity.id
_entity.type
_entity.pdbx_description
1 polymer ?
#
loop_
_entity_poly.entity_id
_entity_poly.type
_entity_poly.pdbx_seq_one_letter_code
_entity_poly.pdbx_strand_id
1 'polypeptide(L)'
;SHDLGQNFSKAFDIRFLDSDGERKYAWTTSWGMSTRIIGAVIMAHGDDRGLRLPPKVAPIQAVVIPIVYKDSQDVVVKARELVKRLSVSDIRVHLDDREGFKPGWKYSEYEMMGVPLRVEIGQKDLEKNQVCLVRRDTGEKMFIPDAELETTVLRLMEEIQQTLFNQAAEILKNKTVRALTFDEFISAIKEKQSMADLCWCGGAECEAKFKAEAGATIRCFNEGSVDTACVACGKPAQKRVFVARAY
;
A
#
# COMPACT_ATOMS: atom_id res chain seq x y z
N SER A 1 -0.78 -16.87 0.43
CA SER A 1 -1.45 -18.18 0.54
C SER A 1 -0.63 -19.25 -0.18
N HIS A 2 -0.63 -20.46 0.38
CA HIS A 2 0.09 -21.61 -0.17
C HIS A 2 -0.88 -22.78 -0.30
N ASP A 3 -0.87 -23.45 -1.45
CA ASP A 3 -1.40 -24.81 -1.57
C ASP A 3 -0.29 -25.77 -1.13
N LEU A 4 -0.50 -26.45 -0.01
CA LEU A 4 0.45 -27.40 0.56
C LEU A 4 0.19 -28.83 0.08
N GLY A 5 -0.86 -29.04 -0.70
CA GLY A 5 -1.29 -30.36 -1.16
C GLY A 5 -1.51 -31.30 0.01
N GLN A 6 -0.99 -32.52 -0.10
CA GLN A 6 -1.05 -33.55 0.94
C GLN A 6 0.31 -33.77 1.65
N ASN A 7 1.29 -32.88 1.47
CA ASN A 7 2.64 -33.07 2.00
C ASN A 7 2.64 -33.15 3.52
N PHE A 8 2.02 -32.16 4.18
CA PHE A 8 1.95 -32.11 5.63
C PHE A 8 0.95 -33.13 6.20
N SER A 9 -0.18 -33.35 5.55
CA SER A 9 -1.15 -34.35 6.01
C SER A 9 -0.58 -35.75 6.00
N LYS A 10 0.25 -36.11 5.02
CA LYS A 10 0.98 -37.41 5.00
C LYS A 10 2.05 -37.47 6.08
N ALA A 11 2.82 -36.40 6.27
CA ALA A 11 3.89 -36.34 7.27
C ALA A 11 3.36 -36.44 8.72
N PHE A 12 2.19 -35.85 8.99
CA PHE A 12 1.56 -35.83 10.31
C PHE A 12 0.41 -36.82 10.45
N ASP A 13 0.17 -37.67 9.45
CA ASP A 13 -0.93 -38.66 9.38
C ASP A 13 -2.33 -38.07 9.62
N ILE A 14 -2.58 -36.86 9.04
CA ILE A 14 -3.86 -36.15 9.15
C ILE A 14 -4.80 -36.71 8.10
N ARG A 15 -5.77 -37.53 8.56
CA ARG A 15 -6.76 -38.16 7.70
C ARG A 15 -8.18 -37.77 8.11
N PHE A 16 -9.09 -37.84 7.16
CA PHE A 16 -10.53 -37.70 7.37
C PHE A 16 -11.28 -38.92 6.76
N LEU A 17 -12.48 -39.17 7.25
CA LEU A 17 -13.37 -40.15 6.67
C LEU A 17 -14.16 -39.46 5.54
N ASP A 18 -13.97 -39.96 4.31
CA ASP A 18 -14.68 -39.42 3.15
C ASP A 18 -16.08 -40.01 3.02
N SER A 19 -16.91 -39.45 2.16
CA SER A 19 -18.29 -39.87 1.89
C SER A 19 -18.42 -41.31 1.40
N ASP A 20 -17.36 -41.88 0.83
CA ASP A 20 -17.26 -43.27 0.43
C ASP A 20 -16.89 -44.22 1.58
N GLY A 21 -16.72 -43.72 2.79
CA GLY A 21 -16.35 -44.50 3.98
C GLY A 21 -14.85 -44.80 4.10
N GLU A 22 -14.02 -44.30 3.18
CA GLU A 22 -12.57 -44.49 3.22
C GLU A 22 -11.85 -43.36 3.94
N ARG A 23 -10.71 -43.68 4.59
CA ARG A 23 -9.83 -42.68 5.19
C ARG A 23 -8.86 -42.15 4.18
N LYS A 24 -8.98 -40.84 3.90
CA LYS A 24 -8.11 -40.10 2.94
C LYS A 24 -7.28 -39.04 3.64
N TYR A 25 -6.12 -38.74 3.09
CA TYR A 25 -5.29 -37.60 3.56
C TYR A 25 -5.93 -36.28 3.16
N ALA A 26 -5.96 -35.34 4.09
CA ALA A 26 -6.49 -34.00 3.86
C ALA A 26 -5.59 -33.18 2.90
N TRP A 27 -6.23 -32.40 2.05
CA TRP A 27 -5.56 -31.32 1.33
C TRP A 27 -5.46 -30.11 2.26
N THR A 28 -4.30 -29.47 2.30
CA THR A 28 -4.03 -28.39 3.25
C THR A 28 -3.63 -27.13 2.54
N THR A 29 -4.04 -25.99 3.10
CA THR A 29 -3.63 -24.66 2.67
C THR A 29 -3.04 -23.89 3.84
N SER A 30 -2.17 -22.94 3.57
CA SER A 30 -1.59 -22.05 4.57
C SER A 30 -1.78 -20.61 4.15
N TRP A 31 -2.17 -19.77 5.08
CA TRP A 31 -2.34 -18.35 4.87
C TRP A 31 -1.53 -17.60 5.91
N GLY A 32 -0.79 -16.60 5.48
CA GLY A 32 0.00 -15.80 6.38
C GLY A 32 0.37 -14.45 5.80
N MET A 33 0.50 -13.48 6.69
CA MET A 33 1.02 -12.14 6.40
C MET A 33 2.16 -11.87 7.38
N SER A 34 3.32 -11.49 6.88
CA SER A 34 4.45 -11.13 7.73
C SER A 34 4.59 -9.61 7.83
N THR A 35 5.36 -9.15 8.82
CA THR A 35 5.70 -7.73 8.99
C THR A 35 6.39 -7.11 7.76
N ARG A 36 6.88 -7.92 6.83
CA ARG A 36 7.44 -7.46 5.55
C ARG A 36 6.44 -6.63 4.72
N ILE A 37 5.13 -6.80 4.94
CA ILE A 37 4.11 -5.98 4.28
C ILE A 37 4.23 -4.49 4.63
N ILE A 38 4.77 -4.16 5.81
CA ILE A 38 5.06 -2.77 6.21
C ILE A 38 6.09 -2.18 5.24
N GLY A 39 7.16 -2.93 4.93
CA GLY A 39 8.14 -2.52 3.92
C GLY A 39 7.52 -2.33 2.53
N ALA A 40 6.55 -3.19 2.15
CA ALA A 40 5.83 -3.03 0.89
C ALA A 40 5.02 -1.72 0.84
N VAL A 41 4.34 -1.35 1.93
CA VAL A 41 3.61 -0.06 2.03
C VAL A 41 4.56 1.13 1.91
N ILE A 42 5.73 1.07 2.57
CA ILE A 42 6.75 2.11 2.50
C ILE A 42 7.25 2.28 1.05
N MET A 43 7.61 1.17 0.39
CA MET A 43 8.12 1.20 -0.98
C MET A 43 7.07 1.64 -2.01
N ALA A 44 5.80 1.26 -1.80
CA ALA A 44 4.73 1.61 -2.73
C ALA A 44 4.28 3.06 -2.62
N HIS A 45 4.32 3.64 -1.42
CA HIS A 45 3.69 4.93 -1.14
C HIS A 45 4.62 5.99 -0.55
N GLY A 46 5.83 5.65 -0.11
CA GLY A 46 6.80 6.60 0.43
C GLY A 46 7.32 7.59 -0.61
N ASP A 47 7.81 8.74 -0.13
CA ASP A 47 8.52 9.74 -0.94
C ASP A 47 9.73 10.28 -0.16
N ASP A 48 10.44 11.25 -0.73
CA ASP A 48 11.64 11.84 -0.12
C ASP A 48 11.38 12.58 1.21
N ARG A 49 10.11 12.86 1.55
CA ARG A 49 9.73 13.47 2.83
C ARG A 49 9.36 12.45 3.89
N GLY A 50 9.24 11.16 3.54
CA GLY A 50 8.90 10.08 4.45
C GLY A 50 7.71 9.23 3.99
N LEU A 51 6.92 8.74 4.94
CA LEU A 51 5.77 7.90 4.67
C LEU A 51 4.61 8.68 4.04
N ARG A 52 3.79 7.99 3.25
CA ARG A 52 2.45 8.41 2.83
C ARG A 52 1.52 7.23 3.11
N LEU A 53 0.86 7.27 4.26
CA LEU A 53 0.03 6.14 4.67
C LEU A 53 -1.37 6.25 4.07
N PRO A 54 -1.88 5.17 3.43
CA PRO A 54 -3.27 5.12 3.05
C PRO A 54 -4.18 5.29 4.28
N PRO A 55 -5.21 6.15 4.24
CA PRO A 55 -6.04 6.44 5.40
C PRO A 55 -6.61 5.21 6.12
N LYS A 56 -6.99 4.16 5.37
CA LYS A 56 -7.56 2.93 5.96
C LYS A 56 -6.59 2.20 6.89
N VAL A 57 -5.28 2.32 6.69
CA VAL A 57 -4.25 1.67 7.51
C VAL A 57 -3.46 2.63 8.40
N ALA A 58 -3.61 3.95 8.24
CA ALA A 58 -2.89 4.94 9.03
C ALA A 58 -3.31 4.88 10.51
N PRO A 59 -2.39 4.72 11.48
CA PRO A 59 -2.71 4.76 12.91
C PRO A 59 -3.29 6.11 13.34
N ILE A 60 -2.79 7.19 12.74
CA ILE A 60 -3.31 8.56 12.86
C ILE A 60 -3.74 8.98 11.46
N GLN A 61 -5.03 9.26 11.27
CA GLN A 61 -5.58 9.70 10.00
C GLN A 61 -5.50 11.20 9.83
N ALA A 62 -5.70 11.93 10.92
CA ALA A 62 -5.58 13.38 10.96
C ALA A 62 -4.81 13.84 12.19
N VAL A 63 -3.99 14.87 12.05
CA VAL A 63 -3.37 15.56 13.18
C VAL A 63 -3.88 16.99 13.22
N VAL A 64 -4.32 17.43 14.40
CA VAL A 64 -4.73 18.83 14.64
C VAL A 64 -3.57 19.55 15.30
N ILE A 65 -3.11 20.65 14.69
CA ILE A 65 -1.97 21.45 15.16
C ILE A 65 -2.41 22.88 15.40
N PRO A 66 -2.55 23.31 16.67
CA PRO A 66 -2.79 24.71 16.99
C PRO A 66 -1.52 25.53 16.72
N ILE A 67 -1.69 26.67 16.04
CA ILE A 67 -0.64 27.64 15.78
C ILE A 67 -0.77 28.76 16.82
N VAL A 68 -0.09 28.58 17.94
CA VAL A 68 -0.18 29.47 19.10
C VAL A 68 0.91 30.54 19.01
N TYR A 69 0.50 31.80 19.03
CA TYR A 69 1.37 32.95 19.27
C TYR A 69 0.89 33.61 20.57
N LYS A 70 1.79 33.92 21.51
CA LYS A 70 1.57 34.57 22.81
C LYS A 70 0.10 34.64 23.26
N ASP A 71 -0.26 33.89 24.31
CA ASP A 71 -1.55 33.93 25.02
C ASP A 71 -2.82 33.51 24.23
N SER A 72 -2.69 32.81 23.11
CA SER A 72 -3.84 32.37 22.32
C SER A 72 -4.47 31.07 22.86
N GLN A 73 -4.94 31.08 24.10
CA GLN A 73 -5.65 29.92 24.73
C GLN A 73 -6.88 29.49 23.93
N ASP A 74 -7.58 30.45 23.31
CA ASP A 74 -8.76 30.18 22.49
C ASP A 74 -8.46 29.24 21.31
N VAL A 75 -7.26 29.36 20.68
CA VAL A 75 -6.84 28.48 19.59
C VAL A 75 -6.68 27.03 20.09
N VAL A 76 -6.11 26.84 21.28
CA VAL A 76 -5.95 25.50 21.88
C VAL A 76 -7.29 24.89 22.25
N VAL A 77 -8.19 25.69 22.83
CA VAL A 77 -9.56 25.26 23.16
C VAL A 77 -10.29 24.82 21.87
N LYS A 78 -10.19 25.61 20.81
CA LYS A 78 -10.78 25.25 19.53
C LYS A 78 -10.16 23.99 18.92
N ALA A 79 -8.84 23.84 18.96
CA ALA A 79 -8.17 22.63 18.49
C ALA A 79 -8.68 21.37 19.20
N ARG A 80 -8.89 21.42 20.52
CA ARG A 80 -9.49 20.31 21.29
C ARG A 80 -10.95 20.02 20.90
N GLU A 81 -11.73 21.06 20.60
CA GLU A 81 -13.09 20.90 20.05
C GLU A 81 -13.06 20.17 18.71
N LEU A 82 -12.18 20.59 17.77
CA LEU A 82 -12.03 19.96 16.45
C LEU A 82 -11.66 18.47 16.58
N VAL A 83 -10.71 18.14 17.49
CA VAL A 83 -10.35 16.74 17.77
C VAL A 83 -11.55 15.95 18.26
N LYS A 84 -12.35 16.49 19.20
CA LYS A 84 -13.54 15.82 19.70
C LYS A 84 -14.55 15.55 18.59
N ARG A 85 -14.81 16.52 17.73
CA ARG A 85 -15.75 16.41 16.59
C ARG A 85 -15.30 15.33 15.61
N LEU A 86 -14.02 15.34 15.23
CA LEU A 86 -13.45 14.33 14.32
C LEU A 86 -13.46 12.93 14.94
N SER A 87 -13.19 12.80 16.25
CA SER A 87 -13.23 11.50 16.92
C SER A 87 -14.64 10.90 16.96
N VAL A 88 -15.68 11.73 17.11
CA VAL A 88 -17.09 11.28 17.05
C VAL A 88 -17.44 10.76 15.65
N SER A 89 -16.79 11.29 14.62
CA SER A 89 -16.94 10.85 13.22
C SER A 89 -16.06 9.64 12.85
N ASP A 90 -15.57 8.88 13.83
CA ASP A 90 -14.73 7.69 13.68
C ASP A 90 -13.38 7.95 12.96
N ILE A 91 -12.87 9.18 13.05
CA ILE A 91 -11.54 9.54 12.56
C ILE A 91 -10.50 9.32 13.67
N ARG A 92 -9.44 8.57 13.37
CA ARG A 92 -8.28 8.42 14.26
C ARG A 92 -7.47 9.71 14.23
N VAL A 93 -7.83 10.63 15.14
CA VAL A 93 -7.26 11.98 15.20
C VAL A 93 -6.30 12.11 16.39
N HIS A 94 -5.22 12.86 16.17
CA HIS A 94 -4.25 13.23 17.21
C HIS A 94 -4.18 14.75 17.36
N LEU A 95 -4.08 15.24 18.62
CA LEU A 95 -3.82 16.65 18.91
C LEU A 95 -2.33 16.83 19.21
N ASP A 96 -1.68 17.74 18.51
CA ASP A 96 -0.33 18.17 18.87
C ASP A 96 -0.32 19.59 19.44
N ASP A 97 -0.65 19.69 20.72
CA ASP A 97 -0.57 20.94 21.51
C ASP A 97 0.74 21.07 22.31
N ARG A 98 1.79 20.29 21.96
CA ARG A 98 3.10 20.36 22.62
C ARG A 98 3.66 21.78 22.55
N GLU A 99 4.08 22.29 23.70
CA GLU A 99 4.78 23.58 23.81
C GLU A 99 6.26 23.43 23.44
N GLY A 100 6.89 24.54 23.07
CA GLY A 100 8.32 24.58 22.74
C GLY A 100 8.69 24.16 21.32
N PHE A 101 7.77 23.58 20.55
CA PHE A 101 8.00 23.20 19.15
C PHE A 101 7.34 24.21 18.19
N LYS A 102 8.12 24.67 17.19
CA LYS A 102 7.57 25.52 16.14
C LYS A 102 6.61 24.74 15.23
N PRO A 103 5.56 25.36 14.68
CA PRO A 103 4.61 24.67 13.79
C PRO A 103 5.29 23.92 12.64
N GLY A 104 6.29 24.52 11.98
CA GLY A 104 7.02 23.87 10.87
C GLY A 104 7.74 22.59 11.27
N TRP A 105 8.27 22.51 12.51
CA TRP A 105 8.87 21.28 13.02
C TRP A 105 7.82 20.17 13.19
N LYS A 106 6.67 20.50 13.77
CA LYS A 106 5.55 19.58 13.92
C LYS A 106 5.05 19.08 12.54
N TYR A 107 4.97 19.98 11.57
CA TYR A 107 4.58 19.64 10.19
C TYR A 107 5.50 18.57 9.59
N SER A 108 6.82 18.79 9.68
CA SER A 108 7.81 17.86 9.15
C SER A 108 7.77 16.50 9.86
N GLU A 109 7.54 16.49 11.18
CA GLU A 109 7.40 15.24 11.95
C GLU A 109 6.22 14.39 11.44
N TYR A 110 5.03 14.99 11.30
CA TYR A 110 3.85 14.26 10.82
C TYR A 110 3.89 13.95 9.32
N GLU A 111 4.59 14.77 8.51
CA GLU A 111 4.89 14.42 7.11
C GLU A 111 5.79 13.19 7.03
N MET A 112 6.84 13.12 7.84
CA MET A 112 7.72 11.95 7.92
C MET A 112 6.98 10.70 8.39
N MET A 113 6.09 10.83 9.40
CA MET A 113 5.24 9.75 9.89
C MET A 113 4.17 9.31 8.89
N GLY A 114 3.91 10.10 7.84
CA GLY A 114 2.94 9.79 6.80
C GLY A 114 1.50 9.98 7.20
N VAL A 115 1.20 10.86 8.16
CA VAL A 115 -0.17 11.19 8.54
C VAL A 115 -0.93 11.78 7.35
N PRO A 116 -2.05 11.17 6.91
CA PRO A 116 -2.73 11.55 5.67
C PRO A 116 -3.19 13.00 5.60
N LEU A 117 -3.67 13.54 6.71
CA LEU A 117 -4.24 14.89 6.75
C LEU A 117 -3.73 15.66 7.96
N ARG A 118 -3.35 16.91 7.74
CA ARG A 118 -3.03 17.87 8.79
C ARG A 118 -4.13 18.95 8.84
N VAL A 119 -4.63 19.22 10.03
CA VAL A 119 -5.59 20.28 10.33
C VAL A 119 -4.84 21.36 11.11
N GLU A 120 -4.72 22.54 10.53
CA GLU A 120 -4.07 23.70 11.13
C GLU A 120 -5.13 24.69 11.59
N ILE A 121 -4.95 25.27 12.77
CA ILE A 121 -5.82 26.30 13.31
C ILE A 121 -4.97 27.37 14.00
N GLY A 122 -5.09 28.60 13.58
CA GLY A 122 -4.45 29.79 14.16
C GLY A 122 -5.47 30.86 14.50
N GLN A 123 -4.99 31.97 15.08
CA GLN A 123 -5.86 33.08 15.47
C GLN A 123 -6.67 33.66 14.31
N LYS A 124 -6.01 33.82 13.13
CA LYS A 124 -6.70 34.34 11.93
C LYS A 124 -7.76 33.40 11.38
N ASP A 125 -7.58 32.10 11.59
CA ASP A 125 -8.54 31.09 11.14
C ASP A 125 -9.76 31.08 12.08
N LEU A 126 -9.52 31.24 13.37
CA LEU A 126 -10.55 31.39 14.37
C LEU A 126 -11.46 32.61 14.09
N GLU A 127 -10.86 33.77 13.81
CA GLU A 127 -11.56 35.01 13.47
C GLU A 127 -12.44 34.87 12.22
N LYS A 128 -12.02 34.02 11.27
CA LYS A 128 -12.75 33.78 10.01
C LYS A 128 -13.69 32.57 10.07
N ASN A 129 -13.82 31.92 11.22
CA ASN A 129 -14.56 30.67 11.38
C ASN A 129 -14.21 29.62 10.31
N GLN A 130 -12.91 29.45 10.07
CA GLN A 130 -12.36 28.51 9.10
C GLN A 130 -11.29 27.64 9.74
N VAL A 131 -10.93 26.53 9.08
CA VAL A 131 -9.78 25.69 9.37
C VAL A 131 -8.96 25.48 8.11
N CYS A 132 -7.68 25.22 8.28
CA CYS A 132 -6.81 24.89 7.17
C CYS A 132 -6.51 23.41 7.15
N LEU A 133 -6.77 22.76 6.03
CA LEU A 133 -6.48 21.36 5.78
C LEU A 133 -5.29 21.23 4.82
N VAL A 134 -4.37 20.31 5.10
CA VAL A 134 -3.22 20.03 4.24
C VAL A 134 -3.11 18.53 3.99
N ARG A 135 -3.18 18.13 2.74
CA ARG A 135 -3.03 16.73 2.31
C ARG A 135 -1.57 16.31 2.28
N ARG A 136 -1.26 15.13 2.80
CA ARG A 136 0.09 14.58 2.77
C ARG A 136 0.51 14.09 1.38
N ASP A 137 -0.42 13.54 0.62
CA ASP A 137 -0.17 12.88 -0.68
C ASP A 137 0.13 13.88 -1.80
N THR A 138 -0.52 15.04 -1.82
CA THR A 138 -0.37 16.08 -2.85
C THR A 138 0.34 17.33 -2.34
N GLY A 139 0.35 17.57 -1.03
CA GLY A 139 0.77 18.82 -0.42
C GLY A 139 -0.24 19.95 -0.57
N GLU A 140 -1.41 19.67 -1.13
CA GLU A 140 -2.47 20.66 -1.31
C GLU A 140 -2.95 21.23 0.01
N LYS A 141 -3.06 22.55 0.07
CA LYS A 141 -3.54 23.33 1.21
C LYS A 141 -4.86 23.99 0.87
N MET A 142 -5.87 23.79 1.71
CA MET A 142 -7.19 24.35 1.52
C MET A 142 -7.73 24.96 2.82
N PHE A 143 -8.46 26.06 2.69
CA PHE A 143 -9.20 26.68 3.80
C PHE A 143 -10.68 26.37 3.63
N ILE A 144 -11.30 25.86 4.67
CA ILE A 144 -12.72 25.48 4.67
C ILE A 144 -13.44 26.12 5.85
N PRO A 145 -14.74 26.40 5.72
CA PRO A 145 -15.57 26.80 6.87
C PRO A 145 -15.50 25.73 7.97
N ASP A 146 -15.41 26.15 9.23
CA ASP A 146 -15.40 25.24 10.37
C ASP A 146 -16.58 24.27 10.39
N ALA A 147 -17.76 24.73 9.99
CA ALA A 147 -18.98 23.91 9.91
C ALA A 147 -18.90 22.74 8.92
N GLU A 148 -17.96 22.77 7.96
CA GLU A 148 -17.78 21.75 6.93
C GLU A 148 -16.64 20.75 7.26
N LEU A 149 -16.05 20.85 8.45
CA LEU A 149 -14.85 20.07 8.81
C LEU A 149 -15.07 18.58 8.63
N GLU A 150 -16.07 17.99 9.26
CA GLU A 150 -16.27 16.54 9.29
C GLU A 150 -16.55 15.98 7.91
N THR A 151 -17.48 16.62 7.19
CA THR A 151 -17.85 16.18 5.84
C THR A 151 -16.67 16.27 4.88
N THR A 152 -15.87 17.34 4.98
CA THR A 152 -14.70 17.53 4.13
C THR A 152 -13.59 16.54 4.48
N VAL A 153 -13.33 16.30 5.77
CA VAL A 153 -12.31 15.33 6.21
C VAL A 153 -12.66 13.92 5.76
N LEU A 154 -13.91 13.47 5.93
CA LEU A 154 -14.36 12.16 5.47
C LEU A 154 -14.18 11.99 3.95
N ARG A 155 -14.60 13.01 3.16
CA ARG A 155 -14.40 13.01 1.72
C ARG A 155 -12.92 12.95 1.34
N LEU A 156 -12.06 13.75 1.98
CA LEU A 156 -10.63 13.76 1.73
C LEU A 156 -9.95 12.43 2.09
N MET A 157 -10.38 11.75 3.14
CA MET A 157 -9.87 10.41 3.48
C MET A 157 -10.10 9.42 2.34
N GLU A 158 -11.28 9.42 1.73
CA GLU A 158 -11.57 8.53 0.60
C GLU A 158 -10.80 8.96 -0.66
N GLU A 159 -10.70 10.26 -0.94
CA GLU A 159 -9.92 10.79 -2.07
C GLU A 159 -8.42 10.45 -1.94
N ILE A 160 -7.81 10.62 -0.76
CA ILE A 160 -6.41 10.26 -0.51
C ILE A 160 -6.21 8.76 -0.69
N GLN A 161 -7.12 7.94 -0.15
CA GLN A 161 -7.07 6.48 -0.31
C GLN A 161 -7.07 6.09 -1.78
N GLN A 162 -7.99 6.67 -2.57
CA GLN A 162 -8.12 6.38 -4.00
C GLN A 162 -6.92 6.91 -4.80
N THR A 163 -6.41 8.08 -4.46
CA THR A 163 -5.22 8.66 -5.10
C THR A 163 -4.01 7.75 -4.95
N LEU A 164 -3.72 7.29 -3.73
CA LEU A 164 -2.60 6.40 -3.47
C LEU A 164 -2.76 5.04 -4.15
N PHE A 165 -3.99 4.51 -4.17
CA PHE A 165 -4.30 3.27 -4.89
C PHE A 165 -4.06 3.41 -6.39
N ASN A 166 -4.58 4.48 -7.00
CA ASN A 166 -4.43 4.72 -8.43
C ASN A 166 -2.97 4.91 -8.83
N GLN A 167 -2.19 5.65 -8.03
CA GLN A 167 -0.75 5.82 -8.26
C GLN A 167 0.00 4.48 -8.23
N ALA A 168 -0.29 3.63 -7.24
CA ALA A 168 0.33 2.31 -7.16
C ALA A 168 -0.09 1.39 -8.33
N ALA A 169 -1.36 1.42 -8.71
CA ALA A 169 -1.88 0.65 -9.85
C ALA A 169 -1.24 1.10 -11.17
N GLU A 170 -1.07 2.40 -11.36
CA GLU A 170 -0.42 2.96 -12.54
C GLU A 170 1.07 2.57 -12.61
N ILE A 171 1.78 2.64 -11.48
CA ILE A 171 3.18 2.19 -11.41
C ILE A 171 3.27 0.71 -11.79
N LEU A 172 2.41 -0.14 -11.23
CA LEU A 172 2.38 -1.56 -11.54
C LEU A 172 2.13 -1.81 -13.03
N LYS A 173 1.14 -1.11 -13.60
CA LYS A 173 0.82 -1.20 -15.04
C LYS A 173 2.02 -0.80 -15.91
N ASN A 174 2.63 0.34 -15.62
CA ASN A 174 3.75 0.89 -16.39
C ASN A 174 5.05 0.09 -16.21
N LYS A 175 5.19 -0.61 -15.07
CA LYS A 175 6.32 -1.49 -14.78
C LYS A 175 6.06 -2.96 -15.09
N THR A 176 4.98 -3.28 -15.82
CA THR A 176 4.71 -4.62 -16.32
C THR A 176 4.89 -4.62 -17.85
N VAL A 177 5.84 -5.40 -18.33
CA VAL A 177 6.21 -5.45 -19.75
C VAL A 177 5.91 -6.83 -20.32
N ARG A 178 5.19 -6.88 -21.45
CA ARG A 178 4.99 -8.12 -22.20
C ARG A 178 6.31 -8.53 -22.83
N ALA A 179 6.78 -9.76 -22.60
CA ALA A 179 7.96 -10.34 -23.21
C ALA A 179 7.57 -11.57 -24.03
N LEU A 180 7.85 -11.55 -25.33
CA LEU A 180 7.56 -12.63 -26.29
C LEU A 180 8.79 -13.47 -26.56
N THR A 181 9.98 -12.93 -26.31
CA THR A 181 11.28 -13.57 -26.50
C THR A 181 12.08 -13.57 -25.20
N PHE A 182 13.13 -14.42 -25.15
CA PHE A 182 14.02 -14.46 -23.98
C PHE A 182 14.83 -13.16 -23.84
N ASP A 183 15.21 -12.54 -24.93
CA ASP A 183 15.96 -11.27 -24.93
C ASP A 183 15.09 -10.12 -24.41
N GLU A 184 13.81 -10.08 -24.83
CA GLU A 184 12.86 -9.11 -24.27
C GLU A 184 12.63 -9.31 -22.77
N PHE A 185 12.58 -10.57 -22.29
CA PHE A 185 12.54 -10.87 -20.86
C PHE A 185 13.79 -10.33 -20.14
N ILE A 186 14.99 -10.60 -20.67
CA ILE A 186 16.24 -10.08 -20.07
C ILE A 186 16.24 -8.55 -20.03
N SER A 187 15.85 -7.89 -21.12
CA SER A 187 15.75 -6.42 -21.16
C SER A 187 14.73 -5.90 -20.17
N ALA A 188 13.53 -6.51 -20.08
CA ALA A 188 12.51 -6.12 -19.10
C ALA A 188 13.04 -6.15 -17.65
N ILE A 189 13.79 -7.20 -17.29
CA ILE A 189 14.29 -7.38 -15.92
C ILE A 189 15.53 -6.54 -15.65
N LYS A 190 16.53 -6.57 -16.53
CA LYS A 190 17.86 -5.98 -16.27
C LYS A 190 17.93 -4.49 -16.61
N GLU A 191 17.34 -4.07 -17.71
CA GLU A 191 17.43 -2.69 -18.21
C GLU A 191 16.27 -1.84 -17.73
N LYS A 192 15.02 -2.32 -17.89
CA LYS A 192 13.83 -1.57 -17.53
C LYS A 192 13.44 -1.69 -16.05
N GLN A 193 14.08 -2.61 -15.31
CA GLN A 193 13.76 -2.92 -13.91
C GLN A 193 12.26 -3.11 -13.72
N SER A 194 11.67 -3.94 -14.58
CA SER A 194 10.24 -4.14 -14.69
C SER A 194 9.87 -5.60 -14.43
N MET A 195 8.61 -5.85 -14.17
CA MET A 195 8.05 -7.19 -14.15
C MET A 195 7.78 -7.64 -15.59
N ALA A 196 8.19 -8.84 -15.93
CA ALA A 196 7.91 -9.43 -17.24
C ALA A 196 6.63 -10.29 -17.18
N ASP A 197 5.75 -10.06 -18.12
CA ASP A 197 4.56 -10.88 -18.39
C ASP A 197 4.88 -11.78 -19.60
N LEU A 198 4.90 -13.09 -19.41
CA LEU A 198 5.38 -14.02 -20.42
C LEU A 198 4.70 -15.39 -20.36
N CYS A 199 4.81 -16.18 -21.44
CA CYS A 199 4.32 -17.53 -21.53
C CYS A 199 5.37 -18.57 -21.10
N TRP A 200 4.93 -19.57 -20.31
CA TRP A 200 5.77 -20.60 -19.69
C TRP A 200 5.21 -22.01 -19.89
N CYS A 201 6.07 -22.97 -20.14
CA CYS A 201 5.69 -24.38 -20.40
C CYS A 201 5.35 -25.21 -19.13
N GLY A 202 5.50 -24.63 -17.92
CA GLY A 202 5.32 -25.37 -16.66
C GLY A 202 6.59 -26.11 -16.18
N GLY A 203 7.67 -26.12 -16.95
CA GLY A 203 8.88 -26.87 -16.62
C GLY A 203 9.80 -26.14 -15.63
N ALA A 204 10.26 -26.87 -14.59
CA ALA A 204 11.18 -26.35 -13.57
C ALA A 204 12.52 -25.88 -14.15
N GLU A 205 13.02 -26.51 -15.21
CA GLU A 205 14.25 -26.10 -15.90
C GLU A 205 14.15 -24.70 -16.50
N CYS A 206 12.99 -24.34 -17.05
CA CYS A 206 12.76 -23.01 -17.58
C CYS A 206 12.67 -21.95 -16.47
N GLU A 207 12.07 -22.26 -15.35
CA GLU A 207 12.08 -21.40 -14.16
C GLU A 207 13.50 -21.21 -13.61
N ALA A 208 14.27 -22.29 -13.52
CA ALA A 208 15.67 -22.23 -13.11
C ALA A 208 16.50 -21.33 -14.06
N LYS A 209 16.22 -21.36 -15.36
CA LYS A 209 16.87 -20.49 -16.35
C LYS A 209 16.54 -19.00 -16.11
N PHE A 210 15.29 -18.65 -15.80
CA PHE A 210 14.93 -17.27 -15.43
C PHE A 210 15.76 -16.78 -14.23
N LYS A 211 15.90 -17.65 -13.21
CA LYS A 211 16.69 -17.33 -12.02
C LYS A 211 18.19 -17.20 -12.32
N ALA A 212 18.75 -18.12 -13.08
CA ALA A 212 20.18 -18.12 -13.41
C ALA A 212 20.56 -16.89 -14.25
N GLU A 213 19.78 -16.57 -15.29
CA GLU A 213 20.14 -15.53 -16.26
C GLU A 213 19.75 -14.12 -15.79
N ALA A 214 18.68 -13.96 -15.04
CA ALA A 214 18.15 -12.65 -14.68
C ALA A 214 18.00 -12.41 -13.16
N GLY A 215 18.23 -13.41 -12.32
CA GLY A 215 17.94 -13.33 -10.88
C GLY A 215 16.45 -13.16 -10.58
N ALA A 216 15.59 -13.52 -11.52
CA ALA A 216 14.15 -13.34 -11.44
C ALA A 216 13.43 -14.68 -11.26
N THR A 217 12.30 -14.67 -10.58
CA THR A 217 11.48 -15.86 -10.34
C THR A 217 10.02 -15.59 -10.70
N ILE A 218 9.26 -16.64 -10.98
CA ILE A 218 7.82 -16.56 -11.18
C ILE A 218 7.16 -16.06 -9.89
N ARG A 219 6.30 -15.04 -9.99
CA ARG A 219 5.60 -14.42 -8.86
C ARG A 219 4.18 -14.92 -8.71
N CYS A 220 3.46 -14.98 -9.82
CA CYS A 220 2.11 -15.52 -9.88
C CYS A 220 1.74 -15.87 -11.32
N PHE A 221 0.64 -16.60 -11.46
CA PHE A 221 0.02 -16.83 -12.75
C PHE A 221 -0.72 -15.60 -13.23
N ASN A 222 -0.74 -15.42 -14.54
CA ASN A 222 -1.57 -14.44 -15.22
C ASN A 222 -2.77 -15.19 -15.83
N GLU A 223 -3.97 -14.68 -15.59
CA GLU A 223 -5.23 -15.27 -16.11
C GLU A 223 -5.43 -15.02 -17.62
N GLY A 224 -4.55 -14.22 -18.25
CA GLY A 224 -4.59 -13.99 -19.69
C GLY A 224 -4.33 -15.25 -20.51
N SER A 225 -4.80 -15.23 -21.77
CA SER A 225 -4.62 -16.34 -22.71
C SER A 225 -3.13 -16.64 -22.97
N VAL A 226 -2.83 -17.92 -23.17
CA VAL A 226 -1.54 -18.38 -23.66
C VAL A 226 -1.54 -18.18 -25.20
N ASP A 227 -0.77 -17.23 -25.66
CA ASP A 227 -0.75 -16.76 -27.04
C ASP A 227 0.58 -17.04 -27.78
N THR A 228 1.60 -17.50 -27.04
CA THR A 228 2.93 -17.79 -27.61
C THR A 228 3.53 -19.06 -27.00
N ALA A 229 4.64 -19.51 -27.58
CA ALA A 229 5.46 -20.58 -27.00
C ALA A 229 6.16 -20.11 -25.71
N CYS A 230 6.71 -21.06 -24.97
CA CYS A 230 7.53 -20.79 -23.78
C CYS A 230 8.75 -19.93 -24.16
N VAL A 231 8.87 -18.77 -23.55
CA VAL A 231 9.94 -17.80 -23.77
C VAL A 231 11.34 -18.40 -23.54
N ALA A 232 11.46 -19.36 -22.60
CA ALA A 232 12.75 -19.95 -22.26
C ALA A 232 13.21 -21.10 -23.16
N CYS A 233 12.29 -21.92 -23.68
CA CYS A 233 12.65 -23.14 -24.42
C CYS A 233 11.96 -23.32 -25.77
N GLY A 234 11.02 -22.44 -26.16
CA GLY A 234 10.28 -22.54 -27.41
C GLY A 234 9.22 -23.66 -27.49
N LYS A 235 9.06 -24.50 -26.45
CA LYS A 235 8.02 -25.54 -26.42
C LYS A 235 6.63 -24.92 -26.22
N PRO A 236 5.54 -25.65 -26.51
CA PRO A 236 4.21 -25.16 -26.21
C PRO A 236 4.07 -24.70 -24.76
N ALA A 237 3.60 -23.49 -24.55
CA ALA A 237 3.37 -22.96 -23.23
C ALA A 237 2.05 -23.49 -22.64
N GLN A 238 2.02 -23.67 -21.33
CA GLN A 238 0.83 -24.13 -20.58
C GLN A 238 0.18 -22.98 -19.81
N LYS A 239 0.98 -21.98 -19.41
CA LYS A 239 0.54 -20.88 -18.57
C LYS A 239 1.19 -19.58 -18.98
N ARG A 240 0.50 -18.49 -18.67
CA ARG A 240 1.05 -17.15 -18.67
C ARG A 240 1.41 -16.77 -17.24
N VAL A 241 2.55 -16.13 -17.03
CA VAL A 241 3.11 -15.87 -15.72
C VAL A 241 3.74 -14.47 -15.64
N PHE A 242 3.74 -13.91 -14.43
CA PHE A 242 4.55 -12.74 -14.11
C PHE A 242 5.87 -13.16 -13.47
N VAL A 243 6.97 -12.62 -14.00
CA VAL A 243 8.33 -12.91 -13.54
C VAL A 243 9.01 -11.60 -13.14
N ALA A 244 9.60 -11.56 -11.94
CA ALA A 244 10.31 -10.38 -11.45
C ALA A 244 11.43 -10.77 -10.48
N ARG A 245 12.37 -9.84 -10.26
CA ARG A 245 13.34 -9.97 -9.17
C ARG A 245 12.66 -9.80 -7.81
N ALA A 246 13.18 -10.51 -6.80
CA ALA A 246 12.99 -10.12 -5.41
C ALA A 246 13.94 -8.96 -5.09
N TYR A 247 13.56 -8.12 -4.15
CA TYR A 247 14.46 -7.14 -3.55
C TYR A 247 15.36 -7.82 -2.52
#